data_c0f438f53ce801e1923460a2fe498654
#
_entry.id   c0f438f53ce801e1923460a2fe498654
#
_cell.length_a   1.000
_cell.length_b   1.000
_cell.length_c   1.000
_cell.angle_alpha   90.00
_cell.angle_beta   90.00
_cell.angle_gamma   90.00
#
_symmetry.space_group_name_H-M   'P 1'
#
loop_
_entity.id
_entity.type
_entity.pdbx_description
1 polymer ?
#
loop_
_entity_poly.entity_id
_entity_poly.type
_entity_poly.pdbx_seq_one_letter_code
_entity_poly.pdbx_strand_id
1 'polypeptide(L)'
;MGYVQVGIIIIMALLISITFTALAIPILQRLHTGQNIREDGPESHMTKGGTPTMGGIAVILATIFTCLTTREFSVQIIVIILVFILFGLLGFSDDYLKVIKKQNLGLRAWQKLLGQILIGAAIAVYKVGFSPGGSHVFIPFINERVDFGIWAVPFIIFVVVAMTNGVNLTDGLDGLASGVTFLVALFFALASVEIGISAPGVFFGALAGACLGFLVFNKNPARIFMGDTGSLALGGGVAATAVMMEMELFLPIVGFVYVAESLSVIIQVVSFKTRKKRVFKMAPLHHHFELSGFKETQIVGMFWFVTLVFCITGFVML
;
A
#
# COMPACT_ATOMS: atom_id res chain seq x y z
N MET A 1 -12.06 -20.67 -2.92
CA MET A 1 -11.95 -19.84 -4.15
C MET A 1 -10.93 -20.49 -5.06
N GLY A 2 -11.11 -20.45 -6.42
CA GLY A 2 -10.14 -21.01 -7.36
C GLY A 2 -9.42 -19.93 -8.19
N TYR A 3 -8.34 -20.29 -8.90
CA TYR A 3 -7.54 -19.37 -9.72
C TYR A 3 -8.35 -18.62 -10.78
N VAL A 4 -9.32 -19.30 -11.42
CA VAL A 4 -10.21 -18.66 -12.42
C VAL A 4 -11.04 -17.56 -11.78
N GLN A 5 -11.55 -17.77 -10.55
CA GLN A 5 -12.31 -16.76 -9.84
C GLN A 5 -11.44 -15.55 -9.47
N VAL A 6 -10.18 -15.77 -9.04
CA VAL A 6 -9.21 -14.68 -8.80
C VAL A 6 -9.00 -13.87 -10.08
N GLY A 7 -8.80 -14.54 -11.23
CA GLY A 7 -8.64 -13.86 -12.52
C GLY A 7 -9.86 -13.00 -12.90
N ILE A 8 -11.08 -13.51 -12.69
CA ILE A 8 -12.32 -12.76 -12.94
C ILE A 8 -12.41 -11.53 -12.04
N ILE A 9 -12.10 -11.68 -10.74
CA ILE A 9 -12.11 -10.56 -9.77
C ILE A 9 -11.12 -9.49 -10.19
N ILE A 10 -9.89 -9.88 -10.58
CA ILE A 10 -8.85 -8.93 -11.03
C ILE A 10 -9.34 -8.16 -12.27
N ILE A 11 -9.87 -8.86 -13.29
CA ILE A 11 -10.35 -8.21 -14.51
C ILE A 11 -11.51 -7.26 -14.21
N MET A 12 -12.45 -7.67 -13.39
CA MET A 12 -13.58 -6.84 -13.00
C MET A 12 -13.11 -5.58 -12.25
N ALA A 13 -12.23 -5.71 -11.25
CA ALA A 13 -11.67 -4.59 -10.50
C ALA A 13 -10.87 -3.64 -11.40
N LEU A 14 -10.12 -4.18 -12.36
CA LEU A 14 -9.37 -3.41 -13.35
C LEU A 14 -10.30 -2.51 -14.17
N LEU A 15 -11.38 -3.07 -14.74
CA LEU A 15 -12.32 -2.31 -15.56
C LEU A 15 -13.05 -1.23 -14.73
N ILE A 16 -13.46 -1.57 -13.51
CA ILE A 16 -14.09 -0.63 -12.59
C ILE A 16 -13.11 0.49 -12.22
N SER A 17 -11.86 0.17 -11.91
CA SER A 17 -10.84 1.15 -11.54
C SER A 17 -10.49 2.08 -12.71
N ILE A 18 -10.39 1.56 -13.94
CA ILE A 18 -10.22 2.41 -15.12
C ILE A 18 -11.37 3.42 -15.22
N THR A 19 -12.61 2.95 -15.06
CA THR A 19 -13.80 3.81 -15.16
C THR A 19 -13.80 4.87 -14.06
N PHE A 20 -13.60 4.46 -12.80
CA PHE A 20 -13.60 5.41 -11.67
C PHE A 20 -12.45 6.40 -11.74
N THR A 21 -11.27 5.97 -12.16
CA THR A 21 -10.13 6.87 -12.33
C THR A 21 -10.36 7.87 -13.46
N ALA A 22 -10.90 7.43 -14.60
CA ALA A 22 -11.24 8.32 -15.70
C ALA A 22 -12.27 9.39 -15.31
N LEU A 23 -13.23 9.03 -14.48
CA LEU A 23 -14.23 9.97 -13.93
C LEU A 23 -13.65 10.89 -12.85
N ALA A 24 -12.73 10.38 -12.02
CA ALA A 24 -12.10 11.14 -10.95
C ALA A 24 -11.20 12.27 -11.47
N ILE A 25 -10.44 12.04 -12.56
CA ILE A 25 -9.50 13.02 -13.11
C ILE A 25 -10.16 14.40 -13.35
N PRO A 26 -11.24 14.53 -14.13
CA PRO A 26 -11.85 15.84 -14.38
C PRO A 26 -12.47 16.47 -13.12
N ILE A 27 -12.97 15.66 -12.18
CA ILE A 27 -13.53 16.15 -10.91
C ILE A 27 -12.41 16.75 -10.05
N LEU A 28 -11.31 16.04 -9.89
CA LEU A 28 -10.17 16.48 -9.08
C LEU A 28 -9.47 17.69 -9.72
N GLN A 29 -9.41 17.77 -11.05
CA GLN A 29 -8.90 18.96 -11.75
C GLN A 29 -9.76 20.20 -11.46
N ARG A 30 -11.08 20.07 -11.49
CA ARG A 30 -12.01 21.17 -11.18
C ARG A 30 -11.91 21.64 -9.72
N LEU A 31 -11.60 20.74 -8.80
CA LEU A 31 -11.38 21.06 -7.39
C LEU A 31 -9.98 21.67 -7.13
N HIS A 32 -9.17 21.89 -8.18
CA HIS A 32 -7.82 22.43 -8.08
C HIS A 32 -6.93 21.66 -7.10
N THR A 33 -7.07 20.34 -7.07
CA THR A 33 -6.30 19.45 -6.19
C THR A 33 -4.89 19.19 -6.71
N GLY A 34 -4.29 20.10 -7.47
CA GLY A 34 -2.93 20.00 -7.96
C GLY A 34 -1.92 19.96 -6.81
N GLN A 35 -0.97 19.05 -6.87
CA GLN A 35 0.06 18.95 -5.85
C GLN A 35 1.03 20.14 -5.92
N ASN A 36 1.26 20.81 -4.79
CA ASN A 36 2.35 21.74 -4.64
C ASN A 36 3.66 20.96 -4.52
N ILE A 37 4.56 21.16 -5.51
CA ILE A 37 5.86 20.49 -5.51
C ILE A 37 6.75 21.15 -4.48
N ARG A 38 7.46 20.36 -3.69
CA ARG A 38 8.45 20.88 -2.74
C ARG A 38 9.67 21.40 -3.50
N GLU A 39 10.11 22.59 -3.16
CA GLU A 39 11.31 23.24 -3.77
C GLU A 39 12.60 22.44 -3.53
N ASP A 40 12.65 21.59 -2.50
CA ASP A 40 13.80 20.74 -2.14
C ASP A 40 13.88 19.43 -2.94
N GLY A 41 12.93 19.14 -3.84
CA GLY A 41 12.86 17.90 -4.63
C GLY A 41 13.73 17.94 -5.91
N PRO A 42 13.91 16.79 -6.60
CA PRO A 42 14.57 16.75 -7.90
C PRO A 42 13.90 17.68 -8.94
N GLU A 43 14.67 18.34 -9.78
CA GLU A 43 14.16 19.27 -10.81
C GLU A 43 13.15 18.61 -11.76
N SER A 44 13.29 17.30 -12.00
CA SER A 44 12.37 16.50 -12.81
C SER A 44 10.91 16.54 -12.30
N HIS A 45 10.69 16.79 -11.00
CA HIS A 45 9.36 16.88 -10.40
C HIS A 45 8.68 18.22 -10.69
N MET A 46 9.42 19.29 -11.00
CA MET A 46 8.83 20.61 -11.27
C MET A 46 7.88 20.62 -12.48
N THR A 47 8.10 19.73 -13.44
CA THR A 47 7.22 19.57 -14.62
C THR A 47 5.89 18.90 -14.31
N LYS A 48 5.75 18.28 -13.13
CA LYS A 48 4.54 17.56 -12.68
C LYS A 48 3.52 18.47 -11.96
N GLY A 49 3.82 19.77 -11.84
CA GLY A 49 2.94 20.76 -11.23
C GLY A 49 1.56 20.79 -11.91
N GLY A 50 0.49 20.77 -11.09
CA GLY A 50 -0.88 20.80 -11.60
C GLY A 50 -1.50 19.42 -11.86
N THR A 51 -0.76 18.32 -11.80
CA THR A 51 -1.33 16.97 -11.85
C THR A 51 -2.22 16.76 -10.63
N PRO A 52 -3.51 16.35 -10.79
CA PRO A 52 -4.41 16.15 -9.67
C PRO A 52 -3.93 15.01 -8.78
N THR A 53 -4.04 15.19 -7.46
CA THR A 53 -3.79 14.18 -6.44
C THR A 53 -5.09 13.64 -5.83
N MET A 54 -5.01 12.74 -4.84
CA MET A 54 -6.14 12.04 -4.21
C MET A 54 -6.79 10.97 -5.12
N GLY A 55 -6.10 10.52 -6.15
CA GLY A 55 -6.57 9.46 -7.04
C GLY A 55 -6.81 8.12 -6.35
N GLY A 56 -6.23 7.93 -5.18
CA GLY A 56 -6.48 6.77 -4.33
C GLY A 56 -7.96 6.54 -3.99
N ILE A 57 -8.80 7.59 -4.03
CA ILE A 57 -10.26 7.45 -3.89
C ILE A 57 -10.81 6.48 -4.93
N ALA A 58 -10.36 6.58 -6.19
CA ALA A 58 -10.82 5.70 -7.27
C ALA A 58 -10.41 4.23 -7.02
N VAL A 59 -9.19 4.00 -6.51
CA VAL A 59 -8.71 2.67 -6.14
C VAL A 59 -9.53 2.09 -4.98
N ILE A 60 -9.78 2.88 -3.93
CA ILE A 60 -10.58 2.47 -2.78
C ILE A 60 -11.99 2.07 -3.21
N LEU A 61 -12.66 2.94 -3.97
CA LEU A 61 -14.02 2.67 -4.45
C LEU A 61 -14.08 1.46 -5.37
N ALA A 62 -13.11 1.29 -6.28
CA ALA A 62 -13.06 0.15 -7.18
C ALA A 62 -12.85 -1.17 -6.41
N THR A 63 -11.96 -1.20 -5.43
CA THR A 63 -11.72 -2.36 -4.58
C THR A 63 -12.97 -2.74 -3.81
N ILE A 64 -13.61 -1.78 -3.11
CA ILE A 64 -14.82 -2.02 -2.32
C ILE A 64 -15.97 -2.49 -3.21
N PHE A 65 -16.23 -1.79 -4.31
CA PHE A 65 -17.31 -2.15 -5.22
C PHE A 65 -17.12 -3.58 -5.77
N THR A 66 -15.89 -3.93 -6.15
CA THR A 66 -15.57 -5.28 -6.58
C THR A 66 -15.82 -6.31 -5.48
N CYS A 67 -15.36 -6.07 -4.25
CA CYS A 67 -15.62 -6.97 -3.13
C CYS A 67 -17.12 -7.20 -2.90
N LEU A 68 -17.93 -6.15 -2.97
CA LEU A 68 -19.39 -6.24 -2.79
C LEU A 68 -20.08 -7.06 -3.88
N THR A 69 -19.56 -7.04 -5.12
CA THR A 69 -20.13 -7.81 -6.25
C THR A 69 -19.84 -9.30 -6.17
N THR A 70 -18.79 -9.73 -5.46
CA THR A 70 -18.42 -11.14 -5.30
C THR A 70 -19.36 -11.90 -4.37
N ARG A 71 -20.23 -11.22 -3.63
CA ARG A 71 -21.14 -11.79 -2.61
C ARG A 71 -20.44 -12.56 -1.49
N GLU A 72 -19.15 -12.30 -1.27
CA GLU A 72 -18.44 -12.79 -0.09
C GLU A 72 -18.77 -11.87 1.10
N PHE A 73 -19.72 -12.29 1.94
CA PHE A 73 -20.23 -11.49 3.06
C PHE A 73 -19.79 -12.06 4.42
N SER A 74 -18.60 -12.60 4.52
CA SER A 74 -18.05 -13.01 5.81
C SER A 74 -17.68 -11.79 6.69
N VAL A 75 -17.70 -11.98 8.01
CA VAL A 75 -17.25 -10.94 8.95
C VAL A 75 -15.81 -10.50 8.63
N GLN A 76 -14.99 -11.45 8.17
CA GLN A 76 -13.60 -11.20 7.83
C GLN A 76 -13.45 -10.17 6.69
N ILE A 77 -14.21 -10.29 5.59
CA ILE A 77 -14.16 -9.32 4.49
C ILE A 77 -14.66 -7.95 4.92
N ILE A 78 -15.70 -7.91 5.78
CA ILE A 78 -16.22 -6.65 6.30
C ILE A 78 -15.17 -5.92 7.14
N VAL A 79 -14.46 -6.63 8.02
CA VAL A 79 -13.38 -6.04 8.83
C VAL A 79 -12.24 -5.53 7.95
N ILE A 80 -11.83 -6.31 6.93
CA ILE A 80 -10.80 -5.89 5.98
C ILE A 80 -11.20 -4.60 5.26
N ILE A 81 -12.43 -4.54 4.73
CA ILE A 81 -12.96 -3.36 4.04
C ILE A 81 -13.03 -2.15 4.99
N LEU A 82 -13.50 -2.34 6.22
CA LEU A 82 -13.56 -1.26 7.21
C LEU A 82 -12.16 -0.68 7.50
N VAL A 83 -11.17 -1.53 7.69
CA VAL A 83 -9.80 -1.08 7.93
C VAL A 83 -9.24 -0.35 6.72
N PHE A 84 -9.47 -0.87 5.51
CA PHE A 84 -9.08 -0.22 4.27
C PHE A 84 -9.69 1.18 4.13
N ILE A 85 -10.97 1.33 4.46
CA ILE A 85 -11.66 2.63 4.50
C ILE A 85 -11.06 3.55 5.57
N LEU A 86 -10.81 3.04 6.79
CA LEU A 86 -10.27 3.86 7.89
C LEU A 86 -8.88 4.41 7.56
N PHE A 87 -8.01 3.61 6.94
CA PHE A 87 -6.72 4.10 6.44
C PHE A 87 -6.89 5.10 5.29
N GLY A 88 -7.83 4.85 4.39
CA GLY A 88 -8.20 5.79 3.34
C GLY A 88 -8.69 7.14 3.89
N LEU A 89 -9.52 7.13 4.92
CA LEU A 89 -10.00 8.34 5.60
C LEU A 89 -8.88 9.08 6.34
N LEU A 90 -7.94 8.35 6.94
CA LEU A 90 -6.76 8.95 7.56
C LEU A 90 -5.91 9.68 6.51
N GLY A 91 -5.66 9.03 5.36
CA GLY A 91 -4.93 9.64 4.24
C GLY A 91 -5.72 10.80 3.61
N PHE A 92 -7.03 10.64 3.43
CA PHE A 92 -7.89 11.70 2.93
C PHE A 92 -7.85 12.95 3.82
N SER A 93 -7.82 12.76 5.13
CA SER A 93 -7.72 13.88 6.08
C SER A 93 -6.42 14.64 5.91
N ASP A 94 -5.32 13.94 5.64
CA ASP A 94 -4.02 14.55 5.37
C ASP A 94 -4.00 15.31 4.04
N ASP A 95 -4.45 14.67 2.96
CA ASP A 95 -4.54 15.29 1.63
C ASP A 95 -5.49 16.50 1.64
N TYR A 96 -6.64 16.40 2.32
CA TYR A 96 -7.60 17.48 2.46
C TYR A 96 -6.98 18.73 3.10
N LEU A 97 -6.22 18.55 4.18
CA LEU A 97 -5.54 19.67 4.84
C LEU A 97 -4.47 20.29 3.93
N LYS A 98 -3.69 19.48 3.21
CA LYS A 98 -2.63 19.95 2.31
C LYS A 98 -3.20 20.68 1.09
N VAL A 99 -4.20 20.09 0.43
CA VAL A 99 -4.65 20.51 -0.90
C VAL A 99 -5.79 21.52 -0.79
N ILE A 100 -6.83 21.20 -0.04
CA ILE A 100 -8.04 22.04 0.04
C ILE A 100 -7.84 23.22 0.99
N LYS A 101 -7.25 22.98 2.17
CA LYS A 101 -6.94 24.04 3.13
C LYS A 101 -5.61 24.74 2.87
N LYS A 102 -4.85 24.30 1.84
CA LYS A 102 -3.53 24.86 1.47
C LYS A 102 -2.55 24.98 2.66
N GLN A 103 -2.60 23.99 3.56
CA GLN A 103 -1.70 23.90 4.69
C GLN A 103 -0.44 23.14 4.25
N ASN A 104 0.76 23.72 4.43
CA ASN A 104 2.03 23.14 3.96
C ASN A 104 2.36 21.76 4.55
N LEU A 105 1.81 21.37 5.70
CA LEU A 105 2.21 20.17 6.43
C LEU A 105 1.12 19.10 6.61
N GLY A 106 -0.13 19.31 6.20
CA GLY A 106 -1.21 18.35 6.43
C GLY A 106 -1.36 17.97 7.91
N LEU A 107 -1.57 16.69 8.20
CA LEU A 107 -1.55 16.15 9.55
C LEU A 107 -0.11 16.11 10.10
N ARG A 108 0.06 16.40 11.38
CA ARG A 108 1.36 16.24 12.03
C ARG A 108 1.74 14.76 12.10
N ALA A 109 3.04 14.44 12.00
CA ALA A 109 3.52 13.05 11.98
C ALA A 109 2.98 12.20 13.15
N TRP A 110 2.90 12.76 14.36
CA TRP A 110 2.37 12.05 15.53
C TRP A 110 0.86 11.77 15.42
N GLN A 111 0.08 12.64 14.74
CA GLN A 111 -1.36 12.43 14.53
C GLN A 111 -1.60 11.28 13.55
N LYS A 112 -0.82 11.23 12.45
CA LYS A 112 -0.84 10.09 11.52
C LYS A 112 -0.48 8.79 12.23
N LEU A 113 0.61 8.82 12.99
CA LEU A 113 1.09 7.65 13.73
C LEU A 113 0.05 7.17 14.75
N LEU A 114 -0.56 8.09 15.50
CA LEU A 114 -1.61 7.74 16.46
C LEU A 114 -2.82 7.08 15.76
N GLY A 115 -3.28 7.65 14.63
CA GLY A 115 -4.35 7.04 13.83
C GLY A 115 -4.01 5.63 13.36
N GLN A 116 -2.79 5.43 12.85
CA GLN A 116 -2.30 4.11 12.42
C GLN A 116 -2.23 3.11 13.59
N ILE A 117 -1.75 3.54 14.76
CA ILE A 117 -1.69 2.69 15.97
C ILE A 117 -3.10 2.30 16.43
N LEU A 118 -4.05 3.25 16.46
CA LEU A 118 -5.42 2.96 16.89
C LEU A 118 -6.12 1.97 15.95
N ILE A 119 -5.97 2.15 14.63
CA ILE A 119 -6.53 1.21 13.64
C ILE A 119 -5.81 -0.14 13.75
N GLY A 120 -4.48 -0.14 13.89
CA GLY A 120 -3.67 -1.36 14.10
C GLY A 120 -4.05 -2.11 15.37
N ALA A 121 -4.33 -1.39 16.46
CA ALA A 121 -4.80 -1.99 17.72
C ALA A 121 -6.19 -2.62 17.57
N ALA A 122 -7.11 -1.96 16.86
CA ALA A 122 -8.45 -2.51 16.60
C ALA A 122 -8.36 -3.83 15.82
N ILE A 123 -7.51 -3.90 14.79
CA ILE A 123 -7.28 -5.14 14.03
C ILE A 123 -6.61 -6.22 14.87
N ALA A 124 -5.63 -5.85 15.69
CA ALA A 124 -4.93 -6.80 16.55
C ALA A 124 -5.89 -7.43 17.57
N VAL A 125 -6.73 -6.61 18.21
CA VAL A 125 -7.77 -7.10 19.13
C VAL A 125 -8.77 -8.02 18.42
N TYR A 126 -9.23 -7.64 17.22
CA TYR A 126 -10.11 -8.49 16.43
C TYR A 126 -9.43 -9.82 16.06
N LYS A 127 -8.19 -9.78 15.55
CA LYS A 127 -7.44 -10.98 15.13
C LYS A 127 -7.23 -11.93 16.28
N VAL A 128 -6.75 -11.44 17.43
CA VAL A 128 -6.42 -12.27 18.59
C VAL A 128 -7.68 -12.77 19.32
N GLY A 129 -8.71 -11.92 19.45
CA GLY A 129 -9.90 -12.24 20.24
C GLY A 129 -11.03 -12.92 19.48
N PHE A 130 -11.16 -12.70 18.18
CA PHE A 130 -12.36 -13.11 17.43
C PHE A 130 -12.08 -13.88 16.14
N SER A 131 -10.84 -13.87 15.63
CA SER A 131 -10.47 -14.65 14.44
C SER A 131 -10.09 -16.08 14.81
N PRO A 132 -10.43 -17.09 13.97
CA PRO A 132 -10.04 -18.48 14.20
C PRO A 132 -8.53 -18.70 14.39
N GLY A 133 -7.70 -17.87 13.73
CA GLY A 133 -6.23 -17.94 13.84
C GLY A 133 -5.68 -17.43 15.17
N GLY A 134 -6.46 -16.68 15.97
CA GLY A 134 -6.02 -16.18 17.28
C GLY A 134 -4.70 -15.40 17.21
N SER A 135 -3.77 -15.74 18.11
CA SER A 135 -2.43 -15.17 18.20
C SER A 135 -1.35 -15.88 17.37
N HIS A 136 -1.76 -16.82 16.50
CA HIS A 136 -0.83 -17.57 15.68
C HIS A 136 -0.32 -16.74 14.50
N VAL A 137 0.99 -16.92 14.22
CA VAL A 137 1.72 -16.34 13.08
C VAL A 137 2.38 -17.49 12.33
N PHE A 138 2.21 -17.54 11.03
CA PHE A 138 2.87 -18.53 10.19
C PHE A 138 4.31 -18.11 9.87
N ILE A 139 5.27 -19.01 10.12
CA ILE A 139 6.69 -18.77 9.86
C ILE A 139 7.10 -19.47 8.56
N PRO A 140 7.37 -18.72 7.47
CA PRO A 140 7.52 -19.28 6.13
C PRO A 140 8.69 -20.27 5.97
N PHE A 141 9.80 -20.06 6.68
CA PHE A 141 11.00 -20.91 6.50
C PHE A 141 10.91 -22.29 7.16
N ILE A 142 10.14 -22.41 8.22
CA ILE A 142 9.97 -23.66 8.97
C ILE A 142 8.61 -24.31 8.74
N ASN A 143 7.73 -23.61 7.99
CA ASN A 143 6.38 -24.05 7.66
C ASN A 143 5.53 -24.41 8.90
N GLU A 144 5.69 -23.64 9.98
CA GLU A 144 5.00 -23.83 11.24
C GLU A 144 4.20 -22.59 11.66
N ARG A 145 3.13 -22.84 12.42
CA ARG A 145 2.35 -21.79 13.09
C ARG A 145 2.81 -21.68 14.53
N VAL A 146 3.31 -20.50 14.91
CA VAL A 146 3.77 -20.22 16.26
C VAL A 146 2.78 -19.32 16.96
N ASP A 147 2.40 -19.70 18.18
CA ASP A 147 1.56 -18.87 19.04
C ASP A 147 2.39 -17.77 19.70
N PHE A 148 2.11 -16.53 19.34
CA PHE A 148 2.78 -15.34 19.92
C PHE A 148 2.11 -14.88 21.23
N GLY A 149 0.97 -15.47 21.61
CA GLY A 149 0.22 -15.09 22.81
C GLY A 149 -0.04 -13.60 22.86
N ILE A 150 0.22 -12.97 24.00
CA ILE A 150 0.01 -11.52 24.20
C ILE A 150 0.91 -10.65 23.29
N TRP A 151 2.05 -11.16 22.84
CA TRP A 151 2.97 -10.45 21.95
C TRP A 151 2.45 -10.29 20.54
N ALA A 152 1.41 -11.05 20.13
CA ALA A 152 0.75 -10.89 18.85
C ALA A 152 0.18 -9.48 18.68
N VAL A 153 -0.39 -8.88 19.73
CA VAL A 153 -0.99 -7.54 19.67
C VAL A 153 0.04 -6.46 19.29
N PRO A 154 1.14 -6.24 20.03
CA PRO A 154 2.14 -5.24 19.66
C PRO A 154 2.83 -5.59 18.32
N PHE A 155 3.00 -6.87 18.00
CA PHE A 155 3.55 -7.30 16.72
C PHE A 155 2.67 -6.90 15.54
N ILE A 156 1.36 -7.17 15.60
CA ILE A 156 0.40 -6.79 14.57
C ILE A 156 0.35 -5.26 14.39
N ILE A 157 0.31 -4.51 15.51
CA ILE A 157 0.37 -3.03 15.45
C ILE A 157 1.63 -2.58 14.71
N PHE A 158 2.79 -3.14 15.06
CA PHE A 158 4.05 -2.83 14.40
C PHE A 158 3.99 -3.12 12.89
N VAL A 159 3.51 -4.30 12.49
CA VAL A 159 3.37 -4.71 11.09
C VAL A 159 2.48 -3.73 10.32
N VAL A 160 1.31 -3.40 10.87
CA VAL A 160 0.36 -2.48 10.24
C VAL A 160 0.95 -1.09 10.06
N VAL A 161 1.59 -0.55 11.10
CA VAL A 161 2.25 0.77 11.04
C VAL A 161 3.42 0.76 10.06
N ALA A 162 4.27 -0.27 10.10
CA ALA A 162 5.43 -0.37 9.23
C ALA A 162 5.02 -0.45 7.75
N MET A 163 4.04 -1.29 7.41
CA MET A 163 3.55 -1.45 6.05
C MET A 163 2.86 -0.19 5.54
N THR A 164 2.01 0.43 6.36
CA THR A 164 1.31 1.66 5.97
C THR A 164 2.30 2.77 5.62
N ASN A 165 3.34 2.97 6.44
CA ASN A 165 4.37 3.96 6.14
C ASN A 165 5.28 3.53 4.99
N GLY A 166 5.59 2.25 4.86
CA GLY A 166 6.40 1.72 3.76
C GLY A 166 5.76 1.96 2.40
N VAL A 167 4.47 1.70 2.26
CA VAL A 167 3.73 1.97 1.02
C VAL A 167 3.64 3.47 0.76
N ASN A 168 3.39 4.28 1.80
CA ASN A 168 3.34 5.74 1.66
C ASN A 168 4.69 6.33 1.21
N LEU A 169 5.82 5.82 1.74
CA LEU A 169 7.16 6.22 1.30
C LEU A 169 7.48 5.76 -0.13
N THR A 170 6.87 4.68 -0.58
CA THR A 170 7.06 4.16 -1.95
C THR A 170 6.26 4.95 -2.99
N ASP A 171 5.28 5.77 -2.58
CA ASP A 171 4.45 6.59 -3.48
C ASP A 171 5.17 7.91 -3.88
N GLY A 172 6.43 7.81 -4.29
CA GLY A 172 7.25 8.97 -4.68
C GLY A 172 7.45 9.13 -6.18
N LEU A 173 7.24 8.07 -7.00
CA LEU A 173 7.40 8.08 -8.45
C LEU A 173 6.14 7.57 -9.15
N ASP A 174 5.93 8.04 -10.40
CA ASP A 174 4.78 7.68 -11.24
C ASP A 174 4.68 6.17 -11.43
N GLY A 175 3.62 5.55 -10.92
CA GLY A 175 3.36 4.13 -11.04
C GLY A 175 4.13 3.23 -10.07
N LEU A 176 5.02 3.77 -9.21
CA LEU A 176 5.84 2.94 -8.34
C LEU A 176 4.99 2.21 -7.30
N ALA A 177 4.27 2.95 -6.46
CA ALA A 177 3.44 2.34 -5.40
C ALA A 177 2.32 1.47 -5.97
N SER A 178 1.62 1.92 -7.01
CA SER A 178 0.53 1.16 -7.63
C SER A 178 1.01 -0.15 -8.27
N GLY A 179 2.18 -0.14 -8.95
CA GLY A 179 2.72 -1.35 -9.57
C GLY A 179 3.32 -2.34 -8.57
N VAL A 180 4.04 -1.87 -7.55
CA VAL A 180 4.54 -2.73 -6.46
C VAL A 180 3.36 -3.36 -5.72
N THR A 181 2.32 -2.56 -5.37
CA THR A 181 1.15 -3.07 -4.66
C THR A 181 0.34 -4.04 -5.53
N PHE A 182 0.25 -3.84 -6.85
CA PHE A 182 -0.34 -4.82 -7.76
C PHE A 182 0.33 -6.19 -7.62
N LEU A 183 1.67 -6.24 -7.69
CA LEU A 183 2.41 -7.50 -7.58
C LEU A 183 2.26 -8.18 -6.22
N VAL A 184 2.35 -7.40 -5.14
CA VAL A 184 2.16 -7.89 -3.77
C VAL A 184 0.75 -8.41 -3.56
N ALA A 185 -0.27 -7.67 -4.01
CA ALA A 185 -1.67 -8.10 -3.92
C ALA A 185 -1.95 -9.34 -4.78
N LEU A 186 -1.35 -9.44 -5.97
CA LEU A 186 -1.44 -10.63 -6.82
C LEU A 186 -0.85 -11.85 -6.11
N PHE A 187 0.33 -11.73 -5.47
CA PHE A 187 0.92 -12.79 -4.67
C PHE A 187 -0.05 -13.30 -3.62
N PHE A 188 -0.58 -12.41 -2.77
CA PHE A 188 -1.49 -12.82 -1.69
C PHE A 188 -2.83 -13.35 -2.22
N ALA A 189 -3.33 -12.84 -3.35
CA ALA A 189 -4.53 -13.38 -3.98
C ALA A 189 -4.33 -14.83 -4.44
N LEU A 190 -3.16 -15.15 -5.02
CA LEU A 190 -2.81 -16.51 -5.41
C LEU A 190 -2.54 -17.40 -4.19
N ALA A 191 -1.80 -16.90 -3.20
CA ALA A 191 -1.54 -17.59 -1.94
C ALA A 191 -2.84 -17.97 -1.21
N SER A 192 -3.86 -17.11 -1.26
CA SER A 192 -5.17 -17.39 -0.66
C SER A 192 -5.88 -18.59 -1.27
N VAL A 193 -5.61 -18.91 -2.54
CA VAL A 193 -6.14 -20.12 -3.21
C VAL A 193 -5.45 -21.36 -2.66
N GLU A 194 -4.13 -21.32 -2.51
CA GLU A 194 -3.34 -22.44 -1.97
C GLU A 194 -3.73 -22.79 -0.54
N ILE A 195 -3.89 -21.75 0.32
CA ILE A 195 -4.27 -21.97 1.73
C ILE A 195 -5.79 -22.11 1.96
N GLY A 196 -6.60 -21.98 0.90
CA GLY A 196 -8.05 -22.24 0.96
C GLY A 196 -8.89 -21.15 1.66
N ILE A 197 -8.42 -19.89 1.71
CA ILE A 197 -9.12 -18.78 2.37
C ILE A 197 -9.74 -17.86 1.32
N SER A 198 -11.07 -17.65 1.32
CA SER A 198 -11.76 -16.90 0.28
C SER A 198 -11.77 -15.38 0.51
N ALA A 199 -12.11 -14.92 1.70
CA ALA A 199 -12.31 -13.50 1.97
C ALA A 199 -11.06 -12.61 1.71
N PRO A 200 -9.86 -12.94 2.23
CA PRO A 200 -8.64 -12.24 1.88
C PRO A 200 -8.31 -12.30 0.40
N GLY A 201 -8.55 -13.46 -0.25
CA GLY A 201 -8.30 -13.64 -1.66
C GLY A 201 -9.19 -12.75 -2.54
N VAL A 202 -10.45 -12.57 -2.18
CA VAL A 202 -11.36 -11.63 -2.85
C VAL A 202 -10.83 -10.20 -2.71
N PHE A 203 -10.44 -9.78 -1.51
CA PHE A 203 -9.90 -8.44 -1.29
C PHE A 203 -8.61 -8.22 -2.08
N PHE A 204 -7.65 -9.12 -1.99
CA PHE A 204 -6.38 -8.99 -2.70
C PHE A 204 -6.54 -9.05 -4.23
N GLY A 205 -7.44 -9.90 -4.76
CA GLY A 205 -7.77 -9.90 -6.17
C GLY A 205 -8.38 -8.57 -6.64
N ALA A 206 -9.31 -8.02 -5.83
CA ALA A 206 -9.90 -6.72 -6.10
C ALA A 206 -8.88 -5.58 -6.03
N LEU A 207 -7.99 -5.61 -5.02
CA LEU A 207 -6.92 -4.63 -4.85
C LEU A 207 -5.91 -4.69 -6.00
N ALA A 208 -5.49 -5.90 -6.42
CA ALA A 208 -4.58 -6.09 -7.55
C ALA A 208 -5.18 -5.51 -8.84
N GLY A 209 -6.43 -5.84 -9.16
CA GLY A 209 -7.11 -5.29 -10.32
C GLY A 209 -7.29 -3.77 -10.25
N ALA A 210 -7.64 -3.25 -9.08
CA ALA A 210 -7.81 -1.81 -8.87
C ALA A 210 -6.49 -1.04 -9.05
N CYS A 211 -5.38 -1.55 -8.52
CA CYS A 211 -4.05 -0.97 -8.73
C CYS A 211 -3.63 -1.00 -10.20
N LEU A 212 -3.88 -2.11 -10.90
CA LEU A 212 -3.56 -2.25 -12.32
C LEU A 212 -4.38 -1.30 -13.19
N GLY A 213 -5.67 -1.11 -12.88
CA GLY A 213 -6.54 -0.15 -13.59
C GLY A 213 -6.13 1.30 -13.34
N PHE A 214 -5.77 1.64 -12.10
CA PHE A 214 -5.24 2.96 -11.74
C PHE A 214 -3.92 3.25 -12.46
N LEU A 215 -3.05 2.26 -12.58
CA LEU A 215 -1.74 2.37 -13.23
C LEU A 215 -1.84 2.83 -14.70
N VAL A 216 -2.94 2.57 -15.39
CA VAL A 216 -3.17 3.07 -16.74
C VAL A 216 -3.04 4.60 -16.84
N PHE A 217 -3.43 5.31 -15.77
CA PHE A 217 -3.38 6.77 -15.67
C PHE A 217 -2.24 7.29 -14.80
N ASN A 218 -1.71 6.46 -13.90
CA ASN A 218 -0.67 6.83 -12.95
C ASN A 218 0.75 6.51 -13.45
N LYS A 219 0.92 5.70 -14.51
CA LYS A 219 2.25 5.46 -15.12
C LYS A 219 2.83 6.73 -15.72
N ASN A 220 4.15 6.82 -15.76
CA ASN A 220 4.87 7.98 -16.28
C ASN A 220 4.60 8.26 -17.78
N PRO A 221 4.26 9.50 -18.19
CA PRO A 221 3.93 10.63 -17.33
C PRO A 221 2.54 10.51 -16.69
N ALA A 222 2.45 10.66 -15.37
CA ALA A 222 1.22 10.47 -14.64
C ALA A 222 0.16 11.56 -14.94
N ARG A 223 -1.08 11.13 -15.14
CA ARG A 223 -2.25 12.01 -15.31
C ARG A 223 -3.00 12.23 -14.00
N ILE A 224 -2.68 11.44 -12.97
CA ILE A 224 -3.24 11.52 -11.62
C ILE A 224 -2.27 10.90 -10.62
N PHE A 225 -2.12 11.50 -9.44
CA PHE A 225 -1.36 10.95 -8.33
C PHE A 225 -2.27 10.27 -7.33
N MET A 226 -1.73 9.25 -6.64
CA MET A 226 -2.47 8.47 -5.67
C MET A 226 -2.82 9.29 -4.43
N GLY A 227 -1.84 10.02 -3.89
CA GLY A 227 -1.94 10.78 -2.65
C GLY A 227 -1.88 9.91 -1.40
N ASP A 228 -1.85 10.58 -0.23
CA ASP A 228 -1.88 9.90 1.05
C ASP A 228 -3.17 9.10 1.27
N THR A 229 -4.27 9.55 0.65
CA THR A 229 -5.56 8.83 0.61
C THR A 229 -5.39 7.40 0.11
N GLY A 230 -4.68 7.24 -1.01
CA GLY A 230 -4.47 5.92 -1.61
C GLY A 230 -3.35 5.15 -0.93
N SER A 231 -2.18 5.76 -0.75
CA SER A 231 -1.00 5.05 -0.26
C SER A 231 -1.17 4.51 1.18
N LEU A 232 -1.84 5.26 2.08
CA LEU A 232 -2.16 4.75 3.41
C LEU A 232 -3.21 3.64 3.36
N ALA A 233 -4.25 3.78 2.50
CA ALA A 233 -5.23 2.71 2.30
C ALA A 233 -4.55 1.42 1.80
N LEU A 234 -3.72 1.52 0.77
CA LEU A 234 -3.00 0.37 0.22
C LEU A 234 -2.17 -0.34 1.29
N GLY A 235 -1.34 0.41 2.02
CA GLY A 235 -0.47 -0.16 3.06
C GLY A 235 -1.26 -0.79 4.20
N GLY A 236 -2.29 -0.09 4.70
CA GLY A 236 -3.17 -0.61 5.75
C GLY A 236 -3.99 -1.81 5.30
N GLY A 237 -4.55 -1.77 4.08
CA GLY A 237 -5.31 -2.88 3.50
C GLY A 237 -4.45 -4.13 3.28
N VAL A 238 -3.25 -3.97 2.72
CA VAL A 238 -2.30 -5.08 2.53
C VAL A 238 -1.91 -5.69 3.88
N ALA A 239 -1.52 -4.86 4.87
CA ALA A 239 -1.11 -5.36 6.18
C ALA A 239 -2.25 -6.08 6.90
N ALA A 240 -3.42 -5.44 6.98
CA ALA A 240 -4.58 -5.99 7.64
C ALA A 240 -5.02 -7.34 7.07
N THR A 241 -5.01 -7.45 5.74
CA THR A 241 -5.44 -8.67 5.07
C THR A 241 -4.41 -9.79 5.23
N ALA A 242 -3.09 -9.48 5.17
CA ALA A 242 -2.05 -10.45 5.47
C ALA A 242 -2.10 -10.96 6.92
N VAL A 243 -2.41 -10.07 7.88
CA VAL A 243 -2.69 -10.44 9.29
C VAL A 243 -3.86 -11.43 9.39
N MET A 244 -4.94 -11.22 8.63
CA MET A 244 -6.08 -12.15 8.60
C MET A 244 -5.73 -13.52 7.99
N MET A 245 -4.67 -13.60 7.19
CA MET A 245 -4.14 -14.82 6.60
C MET A 245 -3.07 -15.51 7.47
N GLU A 246 -2.66 -14.91 8.61
CA GLU A 246 -1.52 -15.34 9.43
C GLU A 246 -0.18 -15.26 8.66
N MET A 247 -0.12 -14.41 7.63
CA MET A 247 1.02 -14.29 6.72
C MET A 247 1.82 -12.99 6.90
N GLU A 248 1.87 -12.47 8.14
CA GLU A 248 2.54 -11.21 8.46
C GLU A 248 4.03 -11.24 8.09
N LEU A 249 4.67 -12.39 8.27
CA LEU A 249 6.10 -12.57 7.97
C LEU A 249 6.41 -12.72 6.47
N PHE A 250 5.40 -12.91 5.62
CA PHE A 250 5.57 -12.81 4.18
C PHE A 250 5.68 -11.35 3.72
N LEU A 251 5.10 -10.40 4.46
CA LEU A 251 5.13 -8.98 4.08
C LEU A 251 6.54 -8.41 3.87
N PRO A 252 7.53 -8.63 4.76
CA PRO A 252 8.88 -8.15 4.52
C PRO A 252 9.57 -8.85 3.35
N ILE A 253 9.13 -10.05 2.97
CA ILE A 253 9.66 -10.79 1.82
C ILE A 253 9.06 -10.21 0.55
N VAL A 254 7.75 -10.40 0.32
CA VAL A 254 7.09 -9.99 -0.93
C VAL A 254 6.98 -8.47 -1.08
N GLY A 255 6.92 -7.74 0.03
CA GLY A 255 6.95 -6.28 0.13
C GLY A 255 8.35 -5.72 0.38
N PHE A 256 9.42 -6.41 -0.03
CA PHE A 256 10.81 -6.01 0.20
C PHE A 256 11.09 -4.57 -0.21
N VAL A 257 10.48 -4.10 -1.30
CA VAL A 257 10.62 -2.71 -1.76
C VAL A 257 10.14 -1.74 -0.69
N TYR A 258 8.99 -1.96 -0.06
CA TYR A 258 8.47 -1.11 1.02
C TYR A 258 9.41 -1.07 2.22
N VAL A 259 9.99 -2.22 2.55
CA VAL A 259 10.97 -2.33 3.65
C VAL A 259 12.25 -1.57 3.29
N ALA A 260 12.77 -1.73 2.08
CA ALA A 260 13.98 -1.05 1.62
C ALA A 260 13.80 0.48 1.62
N GLU A 261 12.66 0.98 1.12
CA GLU A 261 12.32 2.40 1.15
C GLU A 261 12.28 2.93 2.59
N SER A 262 11.59 2.24 3.49
CA SER A 262 11.49 2.62 4.90
C SER A 262 12.83 2.60 5.60
N LEU A 263 13.60 1.53 5.43
CA LEU A 263 14.93 1.39 6.05
C LEU A 263 15.90 2.44 5.54
N SER A 264 15.84 2.81 4.26
CA SER A 264 16.69 3.87 3.71
C SER A 264 16.48 5.20 4.42
N VAL A 265 15.20 5.54 4.73
CA VAL A 265 14.86 6.75 5.48
C VAL A 265 15.36 6.67 6.93
N ILE A 266 15.13 5.54 7.60
CA ILE A 266 15.57 5.32 8.98
C ILE A 266 17.10 5.45 9.08
N ILE A 267 17.84 4.74 8.20
CA ILE A 267 19.30 4.78 8.15
C ILE A 267 19.80 6.20 7.89
N GLN A 268 19.21 6.91 6.92
CA GLN A 268 19.58 8.29 6.60
C GLN A 268 19.38 9.22 7.79
N VAL A 269 18.21 9.16 8.43
CA VAL A 269 17.87 10.01 9.59
C VAL A 269 18.80 9.72 10.77
N VAL A 270 19.02 8.46 11.10
CA VAL A 270 19.92 8.06 12.20
C VAL A 270 21.35 8.51 11.91
N SER A 271 21.88 8.25 10.73
CA SER A 271 23.24 8.66 10.36
C SER A 271 23.40 10.18 10.40
N PHE A 272 22.41 10.93 9.88
CA PHE A 272 22.49 12.39 9.88
C PHE A 272 22.39 12.98 11.31
N LYS A 273 21.54 12.43 12.15
CA LYS A 273 21.41 12.88 13.56
C LYS A 273 22.66 12.58 14.38
N THR A 274 23.26 11.39 14.21
CA THR A 274 24.41 10.94 15.03
C THR A 274 25.75 11.39 14.48
N ARG A 275 25.95 11.31 13.16
CA ARG A 275 27.26 11.52 12.51
C ARG A 275 27.32 12.76 11.61
N LYS A 276 26.18 13.46 11.40
CA LYS A 276 26.04 14.59 10.44
C LYS A 276 26.45 14.24 9.02
N LYS A 277 26.41 12.95 8.65
CA LYS A 277 26.78 12.43 7.33
C LYS A 277 25.58 11.75 6.68
N ARG A 278 25.41 12.00 5.37
CA ARG A 278 24.43 11.29 4.55
C ARG A 278 24.99 9.95 4.12
N VAL A 279 24.20 8.87 4.22
CA VAL A 279 24.50 7.54 3.69
C VAL A 279 24.08 7.48 2.22
N PHE A 280 22.86 7.93 1.94
CA PHE A 280 22.32 8.03 0.60
C PHE A 280 22.36 9.49 0.12
N LYS A 281 22.40 9.71 -1.19
CA LYS A 281 22.31 11.06 -1.76
C LYS A 281 21.02 11.75 -1.28
N MET A 282 19.91 11.00 -1.30
CA MET A 282 18.62 11.35 -0.72
C MET A 282 17.89 10.08 -0.30
N ALA A 283 16.97 10.14 0.66
CA ALA A 283 16.05 9.08 1.04
C ALA A 283 14.61 9.62 0.88
N PRO A 284 13.65 8.77 0.51
CA PRO A 284 13.72 7.30 0.28
C PRO A 284 14.64 6.86 -0.88
N LEU A 285 14.83 5.54 -1.04
CA LEU A 285 15.84 4.95 -1.91
C LEU A 285 15.64 5.29 -3.40
N HIS A 286 14.41 5.42 -3.87
CA HIS A 286 14.13 5.83 -5.25
C HIS A 286 14.76 7.19 -5.60
N HIS A 287 14.75 8.17 -4.68
CA HIS A 287 15.42 9.44 -4.89
C HIS A 287 16.95 9.32 -4.96
N HIS A 288 17.53 8.34 -4.24
CA HIS A 288 18.97 8.08 -4.38
C HIS A 288 19.33 7.67 -5.81
N PHE A 289 18.49 6.83 -6.44
CA PHE A 289 18.71 6.40 -7.82
C PHE A 289 18.45 7.55 -8.82
N GLU A 290 17.42 8.39 -8.62
CA GLU A 290 17.20 9.58 -9.44
C GLU A 290 18.43 10.50 -9.44
N LEU A 291 18.95 10.84 -8.25
CA LEU A 291 20.15 11.65 -8.09
C LEU A 291 21.44 10.95 -8.54
N SER A 292 21.36 9.64 -8.82
CA SER A 292 22.45 8.86 -9.42
C SER A 292 22.35 8.79 -10.94
N GLY A 293 21.36 9.46 -11.56
CA GLY A 293 21.23 9.62 -13.00
C GLY A 293 20.33 8.59 -13.70
N PHE A 294 19.61 7.74 -12.93
CA PHE A 294 18.63 6.84 -13.52
C PHE A 294 17.34 7.58 -13.87
N LYS A 295 16.73 7.22 -15.01
CA LYS A 295 15.41 7.74 -15.38
C LYS A 295 14.32 7.12 -14.48
N GLU A 296 13.28 7.89 -14.19
CA GLU A 296 12.14 7.46 -13.37
C GLU A 296 11.57 6.09 -13.82
N THR A 297 11.34 5.92 -15.12
CA THR A 297 10.82 4.67 -15.68
C THR A 297 11.77 3.46 -15.47
N GLN A 298 13.08 3.69 -15.43
CA GLN A 298 14.07 2.64 -15.15
C GLN A 298 14.02 2.23 -13.68
N ILE A 299 13.90 3.20 -12.76
CA ILE A 299 13.78 2.94 -11.32
C ILE A 299 12.51 2.16 -11.03
N VAL A 300 11.37 2.61 -11.57
CA VAL A 300 10.08 1.93 -11.41
C VAL A 300 10.13 0.51 -11.95
N GLY A 301 10.67 0.30 -13.16
CA GLY A 301 10.84 -1.03 -13.75
C GLY A 301 11.75 -1.94 -12.91
N MET A 302 12.84 -1.42 -12.39
CA MET A 302 13.75 -2.15 -11.50
C MET A 302 13.05 -2.57 -10.20
N PHE A 303 12.26 -1.70 -9.58
CA PHE A 303 11.56 -2.00 -8.34
C PHE A 303 10.42 -3.01 -8.56
N TRP A 304 9.70 -2.92 -9.68
CA TRP A 304 8.72 -3.95 -10.06
C TRP A 304 9.39 -5.31 -10.27
N PHE A 305 10.54 -5.34 -10.97
CA PHE A 305 11.28 -6.58 -11.18
C PHE A 305 11.75 -7.19 -9.86
N VAL A 306 12.30 -6.38 -8.96
CA VAL A 306 12.70 -6.84 -7.61
C VAL A 306 11.48 -7.39 -6.86
N THR A 307 10.35 -6.67 -6.87
CA THR A 307 9.12 -7.14 -6.23
C THR A 307 8.65 -8.47 -6.81
N LEU A 308 8.69 -8.62 -8.13
CA LEU A 308 8.30 -9.88 -8.80
C LEU A 308 9.18 -11.06 -8.35
N VAL A 309 10.51 -10.85 -8.30
CA VAL A 309 11.45 -11.88 -7.83
C VAL A 309 11.12 -12.30 -6.39
N PHE A 310 10.89 -11.35 -5.49
CA PHE A 310 10.52 -11.65 -4.11
C PHE A 310 9.13 -12.28 -3.97
N CYS A 311 8.16 -11.93 -4.81
CA CYS A 311 6.86 -12.61 -4.87
C CYS A 311 7.01 -14.07 -5.32
N ILE A 312 7.84 -14.35 -6.35
CA ILE A 312 8.13 -15.72 -6.77
C ILE A 312 8.82 -16.49 -5.64
N THR A 313 9.80 -15.89 -4.97
CA THR A 313 10.47 -16.49 -3.83
C THR A 313 9.49 -16.81 -2.71
N GLY A 314 8.60 -15.86 -2.37
CA GLY A 314 7.54 -16.08 -1.38
C GLY A 314 6.59 -17.22 -1.76
N PHE A 315 6.28 -17.37 -3.05
CA PHE A 315 5.40 -18.45 -3.52
C PHE A 315 6.04 -19.84 -3.41
N VAL A 316 7.36 -19.92 -3.55
CA VAL A 316 8.13 -21.18 -3.34
C VAL A 316 8.17 -21.56 -1.84
N MET A 317 7.93 -20.60 -0.95
CA MET A 317 7.93 -20.81 0.51
C MET A 317 6.55 -21.15 1.09
N LEU A 318 5.51 -21.19 0.27
CA LEU A 318 4.15 -21.61 0.62
C LEU A 318 4.05 -23.14 0.64
#